data_df0d0669e5701b04053e4aa2b4337f0f
#
_entry.id   df0d0669e5701b04053e4aa2b4337f0f
#
_cell.length_a   1.000
_cell.length_b   1.000
_cell.length_c   1.000
_cell.angle_alpha   90.00
_cell.angle_beta   90.00
_cell.angle_gamma   90.00
#
_symmetry.space_group_name_H-M   'P 1'
#
loop_
_entity.id
_entity.type
_entity.pdbx_description
1 polymer ?
#
loop_
_entity_poly.entity_id
_entity_poly.type
_entity_poly.pdbx_seq_one_letter_code
_entity_poly.pdbx_strand_id
1 'polypeptide(L)'
;LESNTDFEQYTVQITQNSVEKNMEEFFRLMALSSDDKGAFLTVQNKEFFVDLALRFSATDQYKLFFMEIEGAKVAACICFSYEGTYLLYNSGYDPEKSSLSVGLLNKALTIQEAIRLDVKEYNFLRGTERYKYHLGASDRAVFDLVVSR
;
A
#
# COMPACT_ATOMS: atom_id res chain seq x y z
N LEU A 1 9.76 -19.20 -19.25
CA LEU A 1 9.82 -20.03 -18.04
C LEU A 1 8.92 -19.42 -17.00
N GLU A 2 7.71 -19.96 -16.89
CA GLU A 2 6.87 -19.67 -15.74
C GLU A 2 7.58 -20.20 -14.50
N SER A 3 8.06 -19.30 -13.64
CA SER A 3 8.53 -19.71 -12.34
C SER A 3 7.32 -20.16 -11.53
N ASN A 4 7.24 -21.42 -11.18
CA ASN A 4 6.23 -22.01 -10.31
C ASN A 4 6.38 -21.52 -8.85
N THR A 5 6.51 -20.20 -8.65
CA THR A 5 6.55 -19.65 -7.31
C THR A 5 5.13 -19.36 -6.88
N ASP A 6 4.63 -20.15 -5.96
CA ASP A 6 3.31 -19.92 -5.38
C ASP A 6 3.30 -18.61 -4.60
N PHE A 7 2.46 -17.69 -5.03
CA PHE A 7 2.23 -16.45 -4.30
C PHE A 7 0.73 -16.24 -4.08
N GLU A 8 0.41 -15.51 -3.03
CA GLU A 8 -0.96 -15.16 -2.68
C GLU A 8 -1.00 -13.69 -2.28
N GLN A 9 -2.00 -12.97 -2.79
CA GLN A 9 -2.34 -11.63 -2.28
C GLN A 9 -3.70 -11.70 -1.60
N TYR A 10 -3.79 -11.08 -0.43
CA TYR A 10 -5.04 -11.01 0.32
C TYR A 10 -5.12 -9.71 1.11
N THR A 11 -6.34 -9.36 1.50
CA THR A 11 -6.58 -8.27 2.46
C THR A 11 -6.80 -8.83 3.85
N VAL A 12 -6.38 -8.08 4.85
CA VAL A 12 -6.63 -8.45 6.25
C VAL A 12 -7.73 -7.57 6.84
N GLN A 13 -8.52 -8.17 7.71
CA GLN A 13 -9.52 -7.43 8.46
C GLN A 13 -8.87 -6.79 9.68
N ILE A 14 -8.97 -5.47 9.77
CA ILE A 14 -8.43 -4.71 10.89
C ILE A 14 -9.49 -4.59 11.98
N THR A 15 -9.16 -5.09 13.16
CA THR A 15 -9.98 -4.98 14.37
C THR A 15 -9.09 -4.46 15.50
N GLN A 16 -9.71 -4.09 16.62
CA GLN A 16 -8.97 -3.67 17.82
C GLN A 16 -7.97 -4.75 18.28
N ASN A 17 -8.31 -6.03 18.07
CA ASN A 17 -7.46 -7.15 18.49
C ASN A 17 -6.38 -7.53 17.45
N SER A 18 -6.56 -7.16 16.18
CA SER A 18 -5.65 -7.56 15.09
C SER A 18 -4.76 -6.44 14.60
N VAL A 19 -5.07 -5.19 14.91
CA VAL A 19 -4.41 -4.02 14.32
C VAL A 19 -2.91 -3.99 14.63
N GLU A 20 -2.50 -4.25 15.84
CA GLU A 20 -1.08 -4.17 16.22
C GLU A 20 -0.25 -5.19 15.45
N LYS A 21 -0.68 -6.44 15.43
CA LYS A 21 0.02 -7.52 14.72
C LYS A 21 0.14 -7.23 13.22
N ASN A 22 -0.93 -6.80 12.60
CA ASN A 22 -0.94 -6.50 11.17
C ASN A 22 -0.09 -5.28 10.83
N MET A 23 -0.14 -4.24 11.65
CA MET A 23 0.65 -3.04 11.43
C MET A 23 2.14 -3.27 11.71
N GLU A 24 2.51 -4.10 12.67
CA GLU A 24 3.90 -4.49 12.88
C GLU A 24 4.50 -5.15 11.64
N GLU A 25 3.75 -6.06 10.99
CA GLU A 25 4.18 -6.68 9.74
C GLU A 25 4.30 -5.66 8.60
N PHE A 26 3.37 -4.73 8.50
CA PHE A 26 3.46 -3.64 7.53
C PHE A 26 4.68 -2.77 7.78
N PHE A 27 4.94 -2.38 9.03
CA PHE A 27 6.10 -1.54 9.39
C PHE A 27 7.42 -2.25 9.09
N ARG A 28 7.49 -3.55 9.35
CA ARG A 28 8.67 -4.36 9.01
C ARG A 28 8.96 -4.28 7.52
N LEU A 29 7.98 -4.51 6.67
CA LEU A 29 8.14 -4.46 5.21
C LEU A 29 8.44 -3.04 4.72
N MET A 30 7.82 -2.04 5.30
CA MET A 30 8.06 -0.64 4.97
C MET A 30 9.50 -0.24 5.29
N ALA A 31 9.99 -0.60 6.48
CA ALA A 31 11.36 -0.32 6.91
C ALA A 31 12.40 -1.04 6.06
N LEU A 32 12.12 -2.29 5.65
CA LEU A 32 13.01 -3.06 4.78
C LEU A 32 13.14 -2.45 3.39
N SER A 33 12.10 -1.81 2.89
CA SER A 33 12.06 -1.31 1.51
C SER A 33 12.95 -0.10 1.25
N SER A 34 13.23 0.72 2.27
CA SER A 34 14.19 1.81 2.19
C SER A 34 14.56 2.33 3.58
N ASP A 35 15.77 2.87 3.70
CA ASP A 35 16.26 3.49 4.94
C ASP A 35 15.42 4.72 5.32
N ASP A 36 15.00 5.52 4.34
CA ASP A 36 14.16 6.69 4.56
C ASP A 36 12.80 6.32 5.15
N LYS A 37 12.20 5.26 4.64
CA LYS A 37 10.93 4.75 5.18
C LYS A 37 11.09 4.21 6.59
N GLY A 38 12.21 3.50 6.86
CA GLY A 38 12.53 3.04 8.20
C GLY A 38 12.70 4.19 9.20
N ALA A 39 13.41 5.24 8.79
CA ALA A 39 13.63 6.44 9.61
C ALA A 39 12.31 7.21 9.86
N PHE A 40 11.38 7.19 8.91
CA PHE A 40 10.07 7.81 9.05
C PHE A 40 9.21 7.14 10.14
N LEU A 41 9.43 5.86 10.43
CA LEU A 41 8.63 5.06 11.37
C LEU A 41 9.02 5.33 12.84
N THR A 42 8.86 6.57 13.29
CA THR A 42 8.94 6.93 14.71
C THR A 42 7.76 6.34 15.48
N VAL A 43 7.84 6.32 16.81
CA VAL A 43 6.72 5.89 17.66
C VAL A 43 5.46 6.68 17.32
N GLN A 44 5.56 7.99 17.19
CA GLN A 44 4.44 8.87 16.86
C GLN A 44 3.83 8.55 15.50
N ASN A 45 4.65 8.33 14.47
CA ASN A 45 4.16 7.99 13.14
C ASN A 45 3.51 6.61 13.10
N LYS A 46 4.06 5.64 13.83
CA LYS A 46 3.44 4.31 13.96
C LYS A 46 2.07 4.39 14.63
N GLU A 47 1.94 5.17 15.69
CA GLU A 47 0.65 5.41 16.36
C GLU A 47 -0.36 6.03 15.39
N PHE A 48 0.07 6.98 14.57
CA PHE A 48 -0.77 7.59 13.55
C PHE A 48 -1.27 6.56 12.53
N PHE A 49 -0.39 5.69 12.03
CA PHE A 49 -0.78 4.61 11.11
C PHE A 49 -1.79 3.64 11.72
N VAL A 50 -1.60 3.28 12.99
CA VAL A 50 -2.54 2.41 13.71
C VAL A 50 -3.91 3.08 13.86
N ASP A 51 -3.93 4.35 14.20
CA ASP A 51 -5.15 5.14 14.34
C ASP A 51 -5.92 5.24 13.02
N LEU A 52 -5.20 5.51 11.90
CA LEU A 52 -5.80 5.50 10.56
C LEU A 52 -6.43 4.13 10.24
N ALA A 53 -5.71 3.05 10.50
CA ALA A 53 -6.19 1.70 10.23
C ALA A 53 -7.49 1.41 10.97
N LEU A 54 -7.55 1.73 12.26
CA LEU A 54 -8.74 1.51 13.08
C LEU A 54 -9.93 2.35 12.63
N ARG A 55 -9.70 3.64 12.39
CA ARG A 55 -10.77 4.58 12.04
C ARG A 55 -11.39 4.27 10.68
N PHE A 56 -10.57 4.03 9.67
CA PHE A 56 -11.07 3.84 8.31
C PHE A 56 -11.49 2.39 8.02
N SER A 57 -11.03 1.43 8.80
CA SER A 57 -11.54 0.06 8.71
C SER A 57 -12.97 -0.06 9.20
N ALA A 58 -13.38 0.77 10.15
CA ALA A 58 -14.74 0.78 10.68
C ALA A 58 -15.79 1.11 9.60
N THR A 59 -15.40 1.84 8.56
CA THR A 59 -16.27 2.24 7.44
C THR A 59 -15.92 1.54 6.12
N ASP A 60 -15.13 0.47 6.19
CA ASP A 60 -14.65 -0.29 5.02
C ASP A 60 -13.88 0.56 3.99
N GLN A 61 -13.25 1.63 4.46
CA GLN A 61 -12.47 2.54 3.62
C GLN A 61 -10.97 2.23 3.64
N TYR A 62 -10.51 1.34 4.50
CA TYR A 62 -9.11 0.97 4.65
C TYR A 62 -8.88 -0.45 4.13
N LYS A 63 -7.89 -0.59 3.24
CA LYS A 63 -7.51 -1.87 2.67
C LYS A 63 -6.01 -2.10 2.88
N LEU A 64 -5.68 -3.10 3.68
CA LEU A 64 -4.30 -3.54 3.86
C LEU A 64 -4.11 -4.85 3.10
N PHE A 65 -3.30 -4.79 2.06
CA PHE A 65 -2.96 -5.93 1.22
C PHE A 65 -1.61 -6.49 1.64
N PHE A 66 -1.55 -7.79 1.84
CA PHE A 66 -0.28 -8.50 1.96
C PHE A 66 -0.10 -9.45 0.78
N MET A 67 1.14 -9.61 0.38
CA MET A 67 1.56 -10.67 -0.53
C MET A 67 2.43 -11.65 0.23
N GLU A 68 2.11 -12.93 0.12
CA GLU A 68 2.91 -14.02 0.67
C GLU A 68 3.53 -14.86 -0.44
N ILE A 69 4.75 -15.30 -0.21
CA ILE A 69 5.44 -16.29 -1.02
C ILE A 69 5.93 -17.36 -0.06
N GLU A 70 5.50 -18.60 -0.30
CA GLU A 70 5.87 -19.75 0.55
C GLU A 70 5.61 -19.51 2.04
N GLY A 71 4.47 -18.86 2.34
CA GLY A 71 4.05 -18.57 3.71
C GLY A 71 4.71 -17.38 4.38
N ALA A 72 5.60 -16.66 3.70
CA ALA A 72 6.24 -15.45 4.22
C ALA A 72 5.66 -14.19 3.58
N LYS A 73 5.32 -13.20 4.40
CA LYS A 73 4.87 -11.89 3.90
C LYS A 73 6.06 -11.14 3.31
N VAL A 74 5.98 -10.82 2.01
CA VAL A 74 7.08 -10.22 1.25
C VAL A 74 6.76 -8.82 0.73
N ALA A 75 5.50 -8.43 0.70
CA ALA A 75 5.09 -7.09 0.29
C ALA A 75 3.77 -6.71 0.94
N ALA A 76 3.56 -5.42 1.09
CA ALA A 76 2.33 -4.87 1.65
C ALA A 76 1.98 -3.54 0.98
N CYS A 77 0.68 -3.26 0.86
CA CYS A 77 0.14 -1.98 0.40
C CYS A 77 -1.02 -1.55 1.28
N ILE A 78 -1.05 -0.26 1.60
CA ILE A 78 -2.22 0.37 2.18
C ILE A 78 -2.92 1.16 1.09
N CYS A 79 -4.19 0.85 0.86
CA CYS A 79 -5.06 1.62 -0.03
C CYS A 79 -6.26 2.12 0.76
N PHE A 80 -6.69 3.34 0.44
CA PHE A 80 -7.98 3.86 0.91
C PHE A 80 -8.99 3.76 -0.23
N SER A 81 -10.21 3.40 0.12
CA SER A 81 -11.34 3.35 -0.82
C SER A 81 -12.34 4.44 -0.44
N TYR A 82 -12.60 5.35 -1.36
CA TYR A 82 -13.50 6.48 -1.12
C TYR A 82 -14.18 6.91 -2.42
N GLU A 83 -15.51 6.91 -2.42
CA GLU A 83 -16.35 7.39 -3.53
C GLU A 83 -15.92 6.87 -4.91
N GLY A 84 -15.67 5.56 -5.02
CA GLY A 84 -15.30 4.92 -6.29
C GLY A 84 -13.85 5.14 -6.70
N THR A 85 -13.01 5.62 -5.79
CA THR A 85 -11.58 5.82 -6.00
C THR A 85 -10.77 4.97 -5.02
N TYR A 86 -9.74 4.29 -5.52
CA TYR A 86 -8.69 3.71 -4.69
C TYR A 86 -7.52 4.69 -4.62
N LEU A 87 -7.01 4.91 -3.42
CA LEU A 87 -5.89 5.79 -3.14
C LEU A 87 -4.74 4.94 -2.59
N LEU A 88 -3.67 4.76 -3.36
CA LEU A 88 -2.48 4.04 -2.88
C LEU A 88 -1.70 4.97 -1.94
N TYR A 89 -1.78 4.69 -0.65
CA TYR A 89 -1.24 5.56 0.38
C TYR A 89 0.21 5.26 0.72
N ASN A 90 0.53 3.99 0.99
CA ASN A 90 1.89 3.60 1.33
C ASN A 90 2.11 2.10 1.06
N SER A 91 3.37 1.70 1.01
CA SER A 91 3.74 0.33 0.70
C SER A 91 5.10 -0.02 1.29
N GLY A 92 5.36 -1.31 1.35
CA GLY A 92 6.65 -1.85 1.71
C GLY A 92 6.88 -3.21 1.05
N TYR A 93 8.12 -3.62 0.96
CA TYR A 93 8.48 -4.92 0.41
C TYR A 93 9.82 -5.38 0.95
N ASP A 94 10.07 -6.67 0.87
CA ASP A 94 11.34 -7.28 1.23
C ASP A 94 12.30 -7.23 0.04
N PRO A 95 13.42 -6.46 0.12
CA PRO A 95 14.37 -6.34 -0.98
C PRO A 95 15.08 -7.66 -1.32
N GLU A 96 15.17 -8.60 -0.40
CA GLU A 96 15.73 -9.94 -0.67
C GLU A 96 14.90 -10.70 -1.70
N LYS A 97 13.63 -10.29 -1.90
CA LYS A 97 12.73 -10.82 -2.93
C LYS A 97 12.63 -9.92 -4.15
N SER A 98 13.52 -8.94 -4.31
CA SER A 98 13.48 -7.97 -5.41
C SER A 98 13.60 -8.61 -6.79
N SER A 99 14.29 -9.75 -6.91
CA SER A 99 14.37 -10.52 -8.15
C SER A 99 13.00 -10.98 -8.67
N LEU A 100 12.01 -11.05 -7.80
CA LEU A 100 10.62 -11.38 -8.16
C LEU A 100 9.75 -10.14 -8.33
N SER A 101 10.31 -8.93 -8.17
CA SER A 101 9.60 -7.65 -8.27
C SER A 101 8.31 -7.62 -7.42
N VAL A 102 8.40 -8.14 -6.20
CA VAL A 102 7.21 -8.35 -5.35
C VAL A 102 6.50 -7.05 -5.00
N GLY A 103 7.23 -5.96 -4.80
CA GLY A 103 6.63 -4.65 -4.52
C GLY A 103 5.78 -4.16 -5.69
N LEU A 104 6.29 -4.26 -6.91
CA LEU A 104 5.59 -3.87 -8.12
C LEU A 104 4.41 -4.79 -8.39
N LEU A 105 4.60 -6.10 -8.28
CA LEU A 105 3.55 -7.08 -8.48
C LEU A 105 2.41 -6.88 -7.47
N ASN A 106 2.71 -6.64 -6.21
CA ASN A 106 1.68 -6.38 -5.21
C ASN A 106 0.84 -5.15 -5.56
N LYS A 107 1.48 -4.07 -6.03
CA LYS A 107 0.76 -2.87 -6.50
C LYS A 107 -0.12 -3.17 -7.73
N ALA A 108 0.40 -3.91 -8.69
CA ALA A 108 -0.37 -4.32 -9.87
C ALA A 108 -1.60 -5.14 -9.48
N LEU A 109 -1.48 -6.02 -8.50
CA LEU A 109 -2.61 -6.82 -8.02
C LEU A 109 -3.65 -5.97 -7.25
N THR A 110 -3.25 -4.90 -6.59
CA THR A 110 -4.22 -3.96 -6.01
C THR A 110 -5.03 -3.24 -7.08
N ILE A 111 -4.41 -2.94 -8.23
CA ILE A 111 -5.11 -2.37 -9.39
C ILE A 111 -6.07 -3.39 -9.98
N GLN A 112 -5.66 -4.65 -10.10
CA GLN A 112 -6.53 -5.73 -10.58
C GLN A 112 -7.78 -5.88 -9.68
N GLU A 113 -7.59 -5.83 -8.37
CA GLU A 113 -8.70 -5.87 -7.42
C GLU A 113 -9.63 -4.67 -7.56
N ALA A 114 -9.07 -3.47 -7.76
CA ALA A 114 -9.85 -2.27 -8.01
C ALA A 114 -10.71 -2.41 -9.28
N ILE A 115 -10.15 -2.98 -10.34
CA ILE A 115 -10.89 -3.27 -11.57
C ILE A 115 -12.01 -4.29 -11.30
N ARG A 116 -11.71 -5.34 -10.56
CA ARG A 116 -12.71 -6.37 -10.20
C ARG A 116 -13.88 -5.78 -9.41
N LEU A 117 -13.63 -4.79 -8.57
CA LEU A 117 -14.64 -4.10 -7.76
C LEU A 117 -15.33 -2.93 -8.49
N ASP A 118 -15.03 -2.75 -9.78
CA ASP A 118 -15.56 -1.66 -10.60
C ASP A 118 -15.24 -0.26 -10.04
N VAL A 119 -14.04 -0.12 -9.47
CA VAL A 119 -13.52 1.17 -9.02
C VAL A 119 -13.24 2.05 -10.23
N LYS A 120 -13.69 3.29 -10.19
CA LYS A 120 -13.63 4.20 -11.33
C LYS A 120 -12.27 4.82 -11.54
N GLU A 121 -11.52 5.05 -10.45
CA GLU A 121 -10.21 5.69 -10.50
C GLU A 121 -9.25 5.03 -9.52
N TYR A 122 -8.02 4.80 -9.96
CA TYR A 122 -6.92 4.40 -9.10
C TYR A 122 -5.95 5.56 -9.03
N ASN A 123 -5.79 6.14 -7.85
CA ASN A 123 -4.99 7.33 -7.61
C ASN A 123 -3.70 6.96 -6.88
N PHE A 124 -2.55 7.18 -7.52
CA PHE A 124 -1.23 6.93 -6.94
C PHE A 124 -0.78 8.01 -5.96
N LEU A 125 -1.61 9.02 -5.74
CA LEU A 125 -1.32 10.16 -4.90
C LEU A 125 -0.10 10.96 -5.38
N ARG A 126 0.59 11.60 -4.46
CA ARG A 126 1.66 12.55 -4.76
C ARG A 126 2.93 11.82 -5.17
N GLY A 127 3.69 12.42 -6.10
CA GLY A 127 5.00 11.95 -6.50
C GLY A 127 5.04 11.44 -7.94
N THR A 128 6.24 11.49 -8.51
CA THR A 128 6.50 11.14 -9.92
C THR A 128 7.37 9.88 -10.04
N GLU A 129 7.24 8.97 -9.10
CA GLU A 129 8.01 7.72 -9.10
C GLU A 129 7.73 6.92 -10.38
N ARG A 130 8.79 6.43 -10.97
CA ARG A 130 8.77 5.78 -12.29
C ARG A 130 7.79 4.61 -12.38
N TYR A 131 7.64 3.84 -11.31
CA TYR A 131 6.76 2.67 -11.33
C TYR A 131 5.30 3.03 -11.60
N LYS A 132 4.87 4.21 -11.20
CA LYS A 132 3.48 4.69 -11.41
C LYS A 132 3.17 4.76 -12.91
N TYR A 133 4.08 5.32 -13.68
CA TYR A 133 3.93 5.42 -15.14
C TYR A 133 4.02 4.06 -15.81
N HIS A 134 4.87 3.16 -15.32
CA HIS A 134 4.94 1.78 -15.81
C HIS A 134 3.62 1.03 -15.57
N LEU A 135 2.85 1.38 -14.54
CA LEU A 135 1.54 0.82 -14.26
C LEU A 135 0.41 1.57 -14.97
N GLY A 136 0.72 2.52 -15.87
CA GLY A 136 -0.25 3.20 -16.71
C GLY A 136 -0.76 4.53 -16.19
N ALA A 137 -0.13 5.09 -15.16
CA ALA A 137 -0.56 6.38 -14.61
C ALA A 137 -0.32 7.53 -15.57
N SER A 138 -1.21 8.50 -15.55
CA SER A 138 -1.03 9.81 -16.19
C SER A 138 -1.06 10.91 -15.12
N ASP A 139 -0.37 12.01 -15.40
CA ASP A 139 -0.27 13.12 -14.46
C ASP A 139 -1.59 13.88 -14.34
N ARG A 140 -1.89 14.28 -13.11
CA ARG A 140 -2.93 15.27 -12.82
C ARG A 140 -2.29 16.36 -11.96
N ALA A 141 -2.28 17.58 -12.46
CA ALA A 141 -1.69 18.70 -11.72
C ALA A 141 -2.56 19.09 -10.52
N VAL A 142 -1.90 19.34 -9.40
CA VAL A 142 -2.51 19.90 -8.18
C VAL A 142 -1.86 21.25 -7.93
N PHE A 143 -2.66 22.27 -7.67
CA PHE A 143 -2.18 23.64 -7.51
C PHE A 143 -2.44 24.15 -6.10
N ASP A 144 -1.46 24.86 -5.57
CA ASP A 144 -1.65 25.65 -4.35
C ASP A 144 -2.18 27.03 -4.72
N LEU A 145 -3.20 27.50 -4.04
CA LEU A 145 -3.71 28.86 -4.16
C LEU A 145 -3.17 29.68 -2.98
N VAL A 146 -2.36 30.67 -3.31
CA VAL A 146 -1.85 31.62 -2.32
C VAL A 146 -2.57 32.95 -2.50
N VAL A 147 -3.24 33.40 -1.45
CA VAL A 147 -3.94 34.69 -1.44
C VAL A 147 -3.19 35.63 -0.49
N SER A 148 -2.69 36.75 -1.00
CA SER A 148 -2.06 37.77 -0.21
C SER A 148 -2.96 39.01 -0.10
N ARG A 149 -2.90 39.66 1.05
CA ARG A 149 -3.61 40.92 1.28
C ARG A 149 -2.72 42.13 0.90
#